data_424d9ba1e8dfe63f7ff4bbec4b456a31
#
_entry.id   424d9ba1e8dfe63f7ff4bbec4b456a31
#
_cell.length_a   1.000
_cell.length_b   1.000
_cell.length_c   1.000
_cell.angle_alpha   90.00
_cell.angle_beta   90.00
_cell.angle_gamma   90.00
#
_symmetry.space_group_name_H-M   'P 1'
#
loop_
_entity.id
_entity.type
_entity.pdbx_description
1 polymer ?
#
loop_
_entity_poly.entity_id
_entity_poly.type
_entity_poly.pdbx_seq_one_letter_code
_entity_poly.pdbx_strand_id
1 'polypeptide(L)'
;VSLIWPLILSLNLEISFAHQPFDWNNNAKANAGITCIIVGVKNRAKKDTVKYIFNDNQAIKVENISPYLYPASDICIKPLFKPISNLPIMVRGSQPTDDGNLILSKAEYQELVDKYPHVDLITKKYMGADDLINGNTRYCLWIKDNQLELANKIPPVVDRIDKCAAFRKLSKKESTRKKSATSHKFDEIKHRDSQAIIFPVISSYRRKYIPVGFINSDTVVSNKGQV
;
A
#
# COMPACT_ATOMS: atom_id res chain seq x y z
N VAL A 1 6.27 -16.93 1.57
CA VAL A 1 6.06 -17.91 2.65
C VAL A 1 4.99 -18.92 2.24
N SER A 2 3.75 -18.50 2.00
CA SER A 2 2.58 -19.36 1.75
C SER A 2 2.68 -20.25 0.48
N LEU A 3 3.57 -20.01 -0.44
CA LEU A 3 3.74 -20.80 -1.67
C LEU A 3 4.80 -21.91 -1.51
N ILE A 4 5.94 -21.59 -0.92
CA ILE A 4 7.12 -22.49 -0.88
C ILE A 4 7.13 -23.33 0.39
N TRP A 5 6.85 -22.74 1.55
CA TRP A 5 6.99 -23.41 2.82
C TRP A 5 6.04 -24.60 3.02
N PRO A 6 4.77 -24.59 2.59
CA PRO A 6 3.93 -25.79 2.68
C PRO A 6 4.53 -26.98 1.94
N LEU A 7 5.19 -26.75 0.79
CA LEU A 7 5.88 -27.80 0.04
C LEU A 7 7.09 -28.33 0.82
N ILE A 8 7.96 -27.44 1.32
CA ILE A 8 9.15 -27.83 2.09
C ILE A 8 8.75 -28.65 3.32
N LEU A 9 7.75 -28.19 4.07
CA LEU A 9 7.28 -28.89 5.26
C LEU A 9 6.63 -30.25 4.93
N SER A 10 5.95 -30.39 3.79
CA SER A 10 5.37 -31.66 3.35
C SER A 10 6.42 -32.72 2.98
N LEU A 11 7.64 -32.30 2.68
CA LEU A 11 8.80 -33.20 2.45
C LEU A 11 9.48 -33.65 3.76
N ASN A 12 8.83 -33.46 4.89
CA ASN A 12 9.38 -33.78 6.22
C ASN A 12 10.69 -33.04 6.53
N LEU A 13 10.80 -31.81 6.04
CA LEU A 13 11.90 -30.90 6.31
C LEU A 13 11.54 -29.90 7.41
N GLU A 14 12.54 -29.40 8.10
CA GLU A 14 12.39 -28.35 9.12
C GLU A 14 13.49 -27.30 8.98
N ILE A 15 13.27 -26.10 9.51
CA ILE A 15 14.28 -25.07 9.62
C ILE A 15 15.23 -25.44 10.78
N SER A 16 16.51 -25.56 10.49
CA SER A 16 17.55 -25.82 11.47
C SER A 16 18.12 -24.55 12.09
N PHE A 17 18.32 -23.53 11.28
CA PHE A 17 18.69 -22.19 11.71
C PHE A 17 18.16 -21.15 10.71
N ALA A 18 18.04 -19.92 11.18
CA ALA A 18 17.66 -18.80 10.30
C ALA A 18 18.44 -17.54 10.70
N HIS A 19 18.89 -16.78 9.68
CA HIS A 19 19.30 -15.39 9.87
C HIS A 19 18.13 -14.49 9.48
N GLN A 20 17.69 -13.64 10.43
CA GLN A 20 16.61 -12.68 10.20
C GLN A 20 16.99 -11.68 9.09
N PRO A 21 16.02 -10.93 8.54
CA PRO A 21 16.27 -10.01 7.43
C PRO A 21 17.43 -9.04 7.72
N PHE A 22 18.37 -8.95 6.79
CA PHE A 22 19.50 -8.03 6.82
C PHE A 22 19.67 -7.36 5.45
N ASP A 23 20.24 -6.16 5.45
CA ASP A 23 20.50 -5.43 4.22
C ASP A 23 21.79 -5.99 3.57
N TRP A 24 21.64 -6.49 2.33
CA TRP A 24 22.77 -6.99 1.56
C TRP A 24 23.58 -5.82 1.01
N ASN A 25 24.83 -5.71 1.46
CA ASN A 25 25.78 -4.74 0.97
C ASN A 25 26.84 -5.46 0.13
N ASN A 26 27.04 -5.04 -1.10
CA ASN A 26 28.17 -5.42 -1.93
C ASN A 26 29.04 -4.18 -2.21
N ASN A 27 30.28 -4.38 -2.63
CA ASN A 27 31.24 -3.29 -2.89
C ASN A 27 30.94 -2.51 -4.20
N ALA A 28 29.77 -2.64 -4.81
CA ALA A 28 29.40 -1.94 -6.03
C ALA A 28 29.00 -0.48 -5.74
N LYS A 29 29.35 0.43 -6.65
CA LYS A 29 29.08 1.90 -6.52
C LYS A 29 27.60 2.31 -6.48
N ALA A 30 26.67 1.43 -6.84
CA ALA A 30 25.23 1.64 -6.78
C ALA A 30 24.56 0.42 -6.16
N ASN A 31 24.53 0.35 -4.84
CA ASN A 31 23.84 -0.71 -4.11
C ASN A 31 22.32 -0.53 -4.27
N ALA A 32 21.67 -1.48 -4.93
CA ALA A 32 20.24 -1.69 -4.71
C ALA A 32 20.09 -2.23 -3.29
N GLY A 33 19.37 -1.51 -2.43
CA GLY A 33 19.05 -1.96 -1.07
C GLY A 33 18.21 -3.24 -1.12
N ILE A 34 18.89 -4.40 -1.13
CA ILE A 34 18.25 -5.72 -1.16
C ILE A 34 18.26 -6.26 0.26
N THR A 35 17.08 -6.55 0.79
CA THR A 35 16.96 -7.26 2.07
C THR A 35 17.02 -8.77 1.82
N CYS A 36 17.96 -9.46 2.47
CA CYS A 36 18.17 -10.90 2.38
C CYS A 36 17.83 -11.62 3.68
N ILE A 37 17.57 -12.92 3.56
CA ILE A 37 17.49 -13.87 4.68
C ILE A 37 18.37 -15.08 4.36
N ILE A 38 18.86 -15.77 5.38
CA ILE A 38 19.54 -17.06 5.22
C ILE A 38 18.78 -18.09 6.05
N VAL A 39 18.44 -19.22 5.44
CA VAL A 39 17.68 -20.28 6.11
C VAL A 39 18.35 -21.61 5.85
N GLY A 40 18.77 -22.29 6.92
CA GLY A 40 19.22 -23.69 6.85
C GLY A 40 18.06 -24.64 7.01
N VAL A 41 17.93 -25.59 6.09
CA VAL A 41 16.89 -26.62 6.08
C VAL A 41 17.52 -28.00 6.27
N LYS A 42 16.89 -28.85 7.07
CA LYS A 42 17.33 -30.24 7.31
C LYS A 42 16.13 -31.17 7.36
N ASN A 43 16.39 -32.47 7.31
CA ASN A 43 15.36 -33.47 7.63
C ASN A 43 14.87 -33.29 9.07
N ARG A 44 13.57 -33.43 9.27
CA ARG A 44 12.94 -33.33 10.59
C ARG A 44 13.51 -34.43 11.50
N ALA A 45 14.06 -34.02 12.62
CA ALA A 45 14.63 -34.94 13.57
C ALA A 45 13.55 -35.63 14.42
N LYS A 46 13.80 -36.88 14.81
CA LYS A 46 12.90 -37.62 15.71
C LYS A 46 12.96 -37.12 17.16
N LYS A 47 14.04 -36.44 17.54
CA LYS A 47 14.23 -35.80 18.86
C LYS A 47 14.38 -34.30 18.66
N ASP A 48 13.93 -33.54 19.62
CA ASP A 48 14.09 -32.08 19.65
C ASP A 48 15.57 -31.71 19.55
N THR A 49 15.89 -30.94 18.55
CA THR A 49 17.24 -30.39 18.31
C THR A 49 17.20 -28.90 18.54
N VAL A 50 18.25 -28.40 19.20
CA VAL A 50 18.43 -26.96 19.39
C VAL A 50 18.53 -26.28 18.06
N LYS A 51 17.77 -25.21 17.88
CA LYS A 51 17.74 -24.35 16.70
C LYS A 51 18.17 -22.94 17.09
N TYR A 52 18.68 -22.19 16.12
CA TYR A 52 19.16 -20.83 16.36
C TYR A 52 18.56 -19.84 15.36
N ILE A 53 18.08 -18.73 15.86
CA ILE A 53 17.74 -17.55 15.07
C ILE A 53 18.85 -16.53 15.29
N PHE A 54 19.45 -16.08 14.19
CA PHE A 54 20.49 -15.06 14.19
C PHE A 54 19.89 -13.72 13.76
N ASN A 55 20.21 -12.66 14.46
CA ASN A 55 20.06 -11.27 14.02
C ASN A 55 21.43 -10.59 14.11
N ASP A 56 21.50 -9.29 13.74
CA ASP A 56 22.78 -8.56 13.62
C ASP A 56 23.70 -8.65 14.81
N ASN A 57 23.20 -8.95 16.03
CA ASN A 57 23.97 -8.88 17.26
C ASN A 57 23.82 -10.12 18.17
N GLN A 58 22.93 -11.06 17.86
CA GLN A 58 22.61 -12.15 18.79
C GLN A 58 22.26 -13.46 18.09
N ALA A 59 22.59 -14.56 18.73
CA ALA A 59 22.10 -15.90 18.42
C ALA A 59 21.08 -16.31 19.50
N ILE A 60 19.82 -16.42 19.12
CA ILE A 60 18.73 -16.77 20.02
C ILE A 60 18.46 -18.26 19.88
N LYS A 61 18.63 -18.99 20.97
CA LYS A 61 18.29 -20.42 21.06
C LYS A 61 16.77 -20.58 21.14
N VAL A 62 16.22 -21.45 20.29
CA VAL A 62 14.77 -21.71 20.20
C VAL A 62 14.48 -23.19 19.99
N GLU A 63 13.28 -23.63 20.36
CA GLU A 63 12.82 -25.02 20.14
C GLU A 63 12.37 -25.23 18.70
N ASN A 64 11.66 -24.26 18.12
CA ASN A 64 11.23 -24.31 16.73
C ASN A 64 11.35 -22.95 16.04
N ILE A 65 11.55 -22.98 14.73
CA ILE A 65 11.60 -21.78 13.86
C ILE A 65 10.49 -21.91 12.86
N SER A 66 9.53 -21.01 12.92
CA SER A 66 8.42 -20.93 11.95
C SER A 66 8.89 -20.47 10.57
N PRO A 67 8.12 -20.69 9.50
CA PRO A 67 8.37 -20.12 8.18
C PRO A 67 8.50 -18.60 8.12
N TYR A 68 8.12 -17.89 9.16
CA TYR A 68 8.26 -16.43 9.32
C TYR A 68 9.54 -16.04 10.07
N LEU A 69 10.41 -16.99 10.37
CA LEU A 69 11.69 -16.80 11.08
C LEU A 69 11.53 -16.24 12.49
N TYR A 70 10.49 -16.69 13.19
CA TYR A 70 10.22 -16.42 14.59
C TYR A 70 10.09 -17.71 15.39
N PRO A 71 10.32 -17.69 16.73
CA PRO A 71 10.08 -18.82 17.60
C PRO A 71 8.57 -19.12 17.68
N ALA A 72 8.09 -20.01 16.82
CA ALA A 72 6.69 -20.40 16.72
C ALA A 72 6.54 -21.76 16.02
N SER A 73 5.34 -22.32 16.03
CA SER A 73 5.00 -23.54 15.29
C SER A 73 5.05 -23.34 13.76
N ASP A 74 5.08 -24.44 13.01
CA ASP A 74 5.16 -24.47 11.53
C ASP A 74 3.82 -24.09 10.87
N ILE A 75 3.30 -22.91 11.18
CA ILE A 75 2.06 -22.40 10.60
C ILE A 75 2.38 -21.55 9.37
N CYS A 76 1.74 -21.86 8.25
CA CYS A 76 1.76 -21.05 7.02
C CYS A 76 0.43 -20.32 6.85
N ILE A 77 0.42 -19.01 7.00
CA ILE A 77 -0.77 -18.18 6.78
C ILE A 77 -0.99 -18.05 5.28
N LYS A 78 -2.15 -18.49 4.81
CA LYS A 78 -2.58 -18.33 3.41
C LYS A 78 -3.20 -16.94 3.20
N PRO A 79 -3.00 -16.33 2.03
CA PRO A 79 -3.72 -15.12 1.68
C PRO A 79 -5.24 -15.43 1.61
N LEU A 80 -6.02 -14.57 2.22
CA LEU A 80 -7.48 -14.66 2.23
C LEU A 80 -8.07 -13.43 1.55
N PHE A 81 -9.11 -13.65 0.72
CA PHE A 81 -9.86 -12.58 0.07
C PHE A 81 -11.06 -12.11 0.91
N LYS A 82 -11.41 -12.86 1.94
CA LYS A 82 -12.47 -12.54 2.89
C LYS A 82 -11.95 -12.66 4.32
N PRO A 83 -12.45 -11.87 5.27
CA PRO A 83 -12.12 -12.04 6.68
C PRO A 83 -12.51 -13.44 7.18
N ILE A 84 -11.75 -13.95 8.15
CA ILE A 84 -12.08 -15.22 8.84
C ILE A 84 -13.33 -15.03 9.71
N SER A 85 -13.51 -13.84 10.27
CA SER A 85 -14.65 -13.46 11.11
C SER A 85 -15.64 -12.60 10.31
N ASN A 86 -16.84 -12.40 10.85
CA ASN A 86 -17.88 -11.57 10.21
C ASN A 86 -17.57 -10.08 10.32
N LEU A 87 -16.45 -9.66 9.72
CA LEU A 87 -16.00 -8.28 9.65
C LEU A 87 -16.21 -7.71 8.25
N PRO A 88 -16.30 -6.37 8.10
CA PRO A 88 -16.30 -5.73 6.79
C PRO A 88 -15.08 -6.13 5.95
N ILE A 89 -15.30 -6.20 4.64
CA ILE A 89 -14.21 -6.51 3.70
C ILE A 89 -13.31 -5.29 3.57
N MET A 90 -12.01 -5.50 3.76
CA MET A 90 -10.98 -4.51 3.49
C MET A 90 -10.77 -4.40 1.98
N VAL A 91 -10.79 -3.19 1.45
CA VAL A 91 -10.58 -2.90 0.03
C VAL A 91 -9.43 -1.92 -0.16
N ARG A 92 -8.78 -1.98 -1.31
CA ARG A 92 -7.82 -0.93 -1.70
C ARG A 92 -8.56 0.38 -1.90
N GLY A 93 -7.89 1.49 -1.60
CA GLY A 93 -8.41 2.81 -1.87
C GLY A 93 -8.56 3.13 -3.37
N SER A 94 -9.01 4.32 -3.66
CA SER A 94 -9.29 4.81 -5.01
C SER A 94 -8.01 5.08 -5.81
N GLN A 95 -8.06 4.81 -7.13
CA GLN A 95 -6.93 5.03 -8.03
C GLN A 95 -7.25 6.12 -9.04
N PRO A 96 -6.46 7.21 -9.11
CA PRO A 96 -6.71 8.29 -10.05
C PRO A 96 -6.29 7.95 -11.49
N THR A 97 -5.18 7.28 -11.74
CA THR A 97 -4.59 7.02 -13.08
C THR A 97 -4.54 8.29 -13.93
N ASP A 98 -3.78 9.29 -13.45
CA ASP A 98 -3.91 10.70 -13.86
C ASP A 98 -2.57 11.41 -14.09
N ASP A 99 -1.43 10.72 -13.91
CA ASP A 99 -0.08 11.32 -13.89
C ASP A 99 0.07 12.46 -12.85
N GLY A 100 -0.66 12.36 -11.73
CA GLY A 100 -0.66 13.36 -10.67
C GLY A 100 -1.53 14.60 -10.92
N ASN A 101 -2.22 14.67 -12.06
CA ASN A 101 -3.00 15.87 -12.42
C ASN A 101 -4.26 16.06 -11.57
N LEU A 102 -4.84 15.00 -11.01
CA LEU A 102 -6.00 15.09 -10.11
C LEU A 102 -5.61 15.23 -8.63
N ILE A 103 -4.32 15.16 -8.30
CA ILE A 103 -3.82 15.25 -6.94
C ILE A 103 -3.20 16.63 -6.72
N LEU A 104 -3.48 17.21 -5.56
CA LEU A 104 -3.01 18.53 -5.16
C LEU A 104 -2.17 18.41 -3.89
N SER A 105 -1.03 19.06 -3.86
CA SER A 105 -0.35 19.34 -2.60
C SER A 105 -1.17 20.33 -1.76
N LYS A 106 -0.82 20.47 -0.48
CA LYS A 106 -1.47 21.45 0.40
C LYS A 106 -1.31 22.86 -0.13
N ALA A 107 -0.16 23.20 -0.70
CA ALA A 107 0.12 24.54 -1.25
C ALA A 107 -0.74 24.82 -2.49
N GLU A 108 -0.79 23.88 -3.45
CA GLU A 108 -1.62 24.02 -4.67
C GLU A 108 -3.10 24.13 -4.33
N TYR A 109 -3.58 23.35 -3.36
CA TYR A 109 -4.96 23.45 -2.90
C TYR A 109 -5.25 24.82 -2.32
N GLN A 110 -4.37 25.36 -1.44
CA GLN A 110 -4.58 26.65 -0.82
C GLN A 110 -4.58 27.77 -1.89
N GLU A 111 -3.65 27.75 -2.83
CA GLU A 111 -3.60 28.70 -3.94
C GLU A 111 -4.88 28.70 -4.78
N LEU A 112 -5.44 27.50 -5.03
CA LEU A 112 -6.71 27.36 -5.75
C LEU A 112 -7.89 27.93 -4.95
N VAL A 113 -7.98 27.63 -3.67
CA VAL A 113 -9.06 28.14 -2.81
C VAL A 113 -9.02 29.64 -2.68
N ASP A 114 -7.84 30.24 -2.53
CA ASP A 114 -7.67 31.68 -2.42
C ASP A 114 -8.15 32.42 -3.67
N LYS A 115 -7.94 31.86 -4.87
CA LYS A 115 -8.38 32.44 -6.15
C LYS A 115 -9.80 32.04 -6.55
N TYR A 116 -10.20 30.83 -6.21
CA TYR A 116 -11.46 30.22 -6.61
C TYR A 116 -12.12 29.51 -5.42
N PRO A 117 -12.73 30.22 -4.47
CA PRO A 117 -13.26 29.63 -3.22
C PRO A 117 -14.19 28.42 -3.44
N HIS A 118 -14.94 28.42 -4.53
CA HIS A 118 -15.85 27.29 -4.87
C HIS A 118 -15.13 26.00 -5.27
N VAL A 119 -13.79 26.00 -5.43
CA VAL A 119 -13.04 24.76 -5.70
C VAL A 119 -13.14 23.76 -4.55
N ASP A 120 -13.38 24.26 -3.34
CA ASP A 120 -13.60 23.40 -2.15
C ASP A 120 -14.77 22.42 -2.34
N LEU A 121 -15.80 22.80 -3.10
CA LEU A 121 -16.96 21.95 -3.39
C LEU A 121 -16.63 20.75 -4.29
N ILE A 122 -15.52 20.80 -5.01
CA ILE A 122 -15.06 19.76 -5.96
C ILE A 122 -13.73 19.15 -5.56
N THR A 123 -13.31 19.33 -4.32
CA THR A 123 -12.09 18.74 -3.74
C THR A 123 -12.41 17.91 -2.50
N LYS A 124 -11.54 16.97 -2.20
CA LYS A 124 -11.54 16.20 -0.95
C LYS A 124 -10.11 16.06 -0.44
N LYS A 125 -9.94 15.81 0.85
CA LYS A 125 -8.66 15.34 1.38
C LYS A 125 -8.28 14.03 0.72
N TYR A 126 -6.98 13.82 0.51
CA TYR A 126 -6.45 12.61 -0.13
C TYR A 126 -5.33 12.03 0.73
N MET A 127 -5.44 10.77 1.09
CA MET A 127 -4.52 10.11 2.00
C MET A 127 -4.05 8.77 1.47
N GLY A 128 -2.75 8.58 1.40
CA GLY A 128 -2.10 7.30 1.13
C GLY A 128 -1.30 6.80 2.34
N ALA A 129 -0.57 5.72 2.16
CA ALA A 129 0.28 5.15 3.19
C ALA A 129 1.34 6.15 3.70
N ASP A 130 1.99 6.86 2.77
CA ASP A 130 3.04 7.83 3.12
C ASP A 130 2.47 9.03 3.88
N ASP A 131 1.27 9.47 3.52
CA ASP A 131 0.60 10.57 4.22
C ASP A 131 0.23 10.19 5.65
N LEU A 132 -0.31 8.98 5.83
CA LEU A 132 -0.63 8.44 7.16
C LEU A 132 0.63 8.32 8.05
N ILE A 133 1.72 7.83 7.47
CA ILE A 133 2.95 7.56 8.22
C ILE A 133 3.69 8.85 8.59
N ASN A 134 3.71 9.81 7.68
CA ASN A 134 4.50 11.03 7.80
C ASN A 134 3.67 12.26 8.21
N GLY A 135 2.36 12.12 8.39
CA GLY A 135 1.46 13.22 8.75
C GLY A 135 1.27 14.26 7.64
N ASN A 136 1.47 13.88 6.38
CA ASN A 136 1.29 14.79 5.26
C ASN A 136 -0.19 15.00 4.96
N THR A 137 -0.52 16.19 4.44
CA THR A 137 -1.87 16.50 3.97
C THR A 137 -1.83 16.79 2.49
N ARG A 138 -2.58 16.03 1.71
CA ARG A 138 -2.83 16.26 0.29
C ARG A 138 -4.32 16.35 0.03
N TYR A 139 -4.66 16.83 -1.15
CA TYR A 139 -6.03 16.93 -1.63
C TYR A 139 -6.15 16.28 -3.00
N CYS A 140 -7.38 16.07 -3.45
CA CYS A 140 -7.64 15.64 -4.81
C CYS A 140 -8.85 16.37 -5.39
N LEU A 141 -8.85 16.53 -6.69
CA LEU A 141 -10.05 16.90 -7.43
C LEU A 141 -11.01 15.72 -7.39
N TRP A 142 -12.18 15.93 -6.79
CA TRP A 142 -13.23 14.93 -6.61
C TRP A 142 -14.53 15.43 -7.22
N ILE A 143 -14.58 15.39 -8.57
CA ILE A 143 -15.60 16.03 -9.37
C ILE A 143 -16.67 15.00 -9.75
N LYS A 144 -17.91 15.27 -9.39
CA LYS A 144 -19.09 14.52 -9.83
C LYS A 144 -19.58 15.09 -11.18
N ASP A 145 -20.35 14.29 -11.96
CA ASP A 145 -20.85 14.75 -13.28
C ASP A 145 -21.69 16.03 -13.19
N ASN A 146 -22.49 16.17 -12.16
CA ASN A 146 -23.30 17.38 -11.92
C ASN A 146 -22.47 18.59 -11.45
N GLN A 147 -21.17 18.44 -11.23
CA GLN A 147 -20.24 19.51 -10.83
C GLN A 147 -19.29 19.93 -11.99
N LEU A 148 -19.40 19.32 -13.16
CA LEU A 148 -18.58 19.66 -14.32
C LEU A 148 -18.71 21.11 -14.75
N GLU A 149 -19.91 21.66 -14.67
CA GLU A 149 -20.14 23.08 -15.00
C GLU A 149 -19.35 24.02 -14.05
N LEU A 150 -19.28 23.67 -12.78
CA LEU A 150 -18.46 24.40 -11.82
C LEU A 150 -16.97 24.23 -12.11
N ALA A 151 -16.53 22.99 -12.37
CA ALA A 151 -15.12 22.71 -12.68
C ALA A 151 -14.65 23.48 -13.92
N ASN A 152 -15.50 23.58 -14.96
CA ASN A 152 -15.20 24.28 -16.21
C ASN A 152 -15.08 25.82 -16.03
N LYS A 153 -15.58 26.38 -14.95
CA LYS A 153 -15.41 27.80 -14.61
C LYS A 153 -14.06 28.11 -13.94
N ILE A 154 -13.24 27.07 -13.64
CA ILE A 154 -11.97 27.19 -12.93
C ILE A 154 -10.83 26.77 -13.87
N PRO A 155 -10.16 27.73 -14.56
CA PRO A 155 -9.20 27.41 -15.61
C PRO A 155 -8.08 26.45 -15.17
N PRO A 156 -7.46 26.57 -13.96
CA PRO A 156 -6.46 25.62 -13.51
C PRO A 156 -6.99 24.19 -13.33
N VAL A 157 -8.27 24.02 -13.02
CA VAL A 157 -8.91 22.70 -12.90
C VAL A 157 -9.14 22.10 -14.29
N VAL A 158 -9.57 22.90 -15.26
CA VAL A 158 -9.71 22.48 -16.66
C VAL A 158 -8.37 21.99 -17.22
N ASP A 159 -7.30 22.75 -17.05
CA ASP A 159 -5.96 22.37 -17.51
C ASP A 159 -5.53 21.01 -16.95
N ARG A 160 -5.79 20.76 -15.64
CA ARG A 160 -5.49 19.47 -15.00
C ARG A 160 -6.34 18.32 -15.56
N ILE A 161 -7.61 18.55 -15.83
CA ILE A 161 -8.51 17.56 -16.46
C ILE A 161 -8.03 17.21 -17.87
N ASP A 162 -7.64 18.21 -18.66
CA ASP A 162 -7.14 18.02 -20.01
C ASP A 162 -5.82 17.26 -20.07
N LYS A 163 -4.90 17.57 -19.15
CA LYS A 163 -3.64 16.82 -18.97
C LYS A 163 -3.89 15.36 -18.56
N CYS A 164 -4.84 15.13 -17.67
CA CYS A 164 -5.27 13.78 -17.30
C CYS A 164 -5.87 13.04 -18.52
N ALA A 165 -6.69 13.71 -19.33
CA ALA A 165 -7.25 13.13 -20.57
C ALA A 165 -6.15 12.75 -21.56
N ALA A 166 -5.18 13.65 -21.78
CA ALA A 166 -4.03 13.41 -22.66
C ALA A 166 -3.21 12.21 -22.20
N PHE A 167 -2.88 12.15 -20.90
CA PHE A 167 -2.16 11.03 -20.30
C PHE A 167 -2.89 9.70 -20.50
N ARG A 168 -4.19 9.64 -20.23
CA ARG A 168 -4.99 8.42 -20.41
C ARG A 168 -5.08 7.97 -21.87
N LYS A 169 -5.17 8.91 -22.83
CA LYS A 169 -5.18 8.63 -24.28
C LYS A 169 -3.93 7.91 -24.74
N LEU A 170 -2.76 8.23 -24.15
CA LEU A 170 -1.48 7.63 -24.50
C LEU A 170 -1.23 6.25 -23.86
N SER A 171 -2.12 5.78 -23.00
CA SER A 171 -1.96 4.51 -22.31
C SER A 171 -1.94 3.30 -23.25
N LYS A 172 -1.06 2.34 -23.00
CA LYS A 172 -1.06 1.05 -23.70
C LYS A 172 -2.32 0.23 -23.42
N LYS A 173 -2.98 0.44 -22.26
CA LYS A 173 -4.19 -0.29 -21.87
C LYS A 173 -5.42 0.36 -22.48
N GLU A 174 -6.22 -0.40 -23.21
CA GLU A 174 -7.47 0.07 -23.82
C GLU A 174 -8.48 0.58 -22.78
N SER A 175 -8.60 -0.13 -21.64
CA SER A 175 -9.49 0.28 -20.55
C SER A 175 -9.14 1.66 -20.00
N THR A 176 -7.85 1.99 -19.89
CA THR A 176 -7.40 3.33 -19.48
C THR A 176 -7.69 4.37 -20.58
N ARG A 177 -7.46 4.05 -21.87
CA ARG A 177 -7.79 4.96 -22.96
C ARG A 177 -9.26 5.33 -22.98
N LYS A 178 -10.16 4.37 -22.77
CA LYS A 178 -11.62 4.64 -22.66
C LYS A 178 -11.96 5.62 -21.55
N LYS A 179 -11.21 5.62 -20.45
CA LYS A 179 -11.39 6.55 -19.31
C LYS A 179 -10.90 7.98 -19.58
N SER A 180 -10.30 8.26 -20.74
CA SER A 180 -9.97 9.65 -21.14
C SER A 180 -11.22 10.52 -21.34
N ALA A 181 -12.36 9.94 -21.66
CA ALA A 181 -13.63 10.66 -21.76
C ALA A 181 -14.21 11.11 -20.40
N THR A 182 -13.73 10.51 -19.31
CA THR A 182 -14.13 10.84 -17.93
C THR A 182 -12.92 11.27 -17.08
N SER A 183 -12.04 12.06 -17.67
CA SER A 183 -10.77 12.47 -17.06
C SER A 183 -10.92 13.32 -15.81
N HIS A 184 -12.08 13.92 -15.56
CA HIS A 184 -12.43 14.60 -14.32
C HIS A 184 -12.64 13.66 -13.14
N LYS A 185 -12.79 12.35 -13.38
CA LYS A 185 -12.99 11.33 -12.34
C LYS A 185 -11.75 10.46 -12.15
N PHE A 186 -11.65 9.89 -10.97
CA PHE A 186 -10.72 8.79 -10.73
C PHE A 186 -11.06 7.57 -11.61
N ASP A 187 -10.05 6.83 -12.02
CA ASP A 187 -10.19 5.60 -12.80
C ASP A 187 -10.94 4.52 -12.01
N GLU A 188 -10.53 4.31 -10.75
CA GLU A 188 -11.22 3.43 -9.81
C GLU A 188 -11.69 4.21 -8.59
N ILE A 189 -12.98 4.21 -8.34
CA ILE A 189 -13.63 4.86 -7.20
C ILE A 189 -14.01 3.78 -6.18
N LYS A 190 -13.37 3.81 -5.01
CA LYS A 190 -13.64 2.92 -3.87
C LYS A 190 -14.07 3.70 -2.62
N HIS A 191 -13.98 5.03 -2.68
CA HIS A 191 -14.37 5.91 -1.59
C HIS A 191 -15.87 5.74 -1.25
N ARG A 192 -16.15 5.73 0.04
CA ARG A 192 -17.49 5.77 0.61
C ARG A 192 -17.58 6.97 1.54
N ASP A 193 -18.71 7.69 1.52
CA ASP A 193 -18.95 8.84 2.40
C ASP A 193 -19.26 8.34 3.83
N SER A 194 -18.30 7.68 4.48
CA SER A 194 -18.38 7.15 5.85
C SER A 194 -17.03 7.24 6.55
N GLN A 195 -17.04 7.19 7.87
CA GLN A 195 -15.81 6.99 8.64
C GLN A 195 -15.22 5.61 8.30
N ALA A 196 -13.91 5.53 8.31
CA ALA A 196 -13.21 4.30 8.01
C ALA A 196 -11.87 4.22 8.76
N ILE A 197 -11.24 3.05 8.70
CA ILE A 197 -9.90 2.81 9.22
C ILE A 197 -8.97 2.61 8.03
N ILE A 198 -7.88 3.40 7.95
CA ILE A 198 -6.87 3.26 6.90
C ILE A 198 -5.69 2.45 7.38
N PHE A 199 -5.20 1.55 6.51
CA PHE A 199 -3.97 0.78 6.67
C PHE A 199 -3.05 1.02 5.46
N PRO A 200 -1.72 1.07 5.62
CA PRO A 200 -0.79 1.06 4.49
C PRO A 200 -0.80 -0.31 3.80
N VAL A 201 -0.74 -0.32 2.46
CA VAL A 201 -0.58 -1.56 1.68
C VAL A 201 0.79 -2.20 1.94
N ILE A 202 1.81 -1.37 2.22
CA ILE A 202 3.17 -1.79 2.53
C ILE A 202 3.60 -1.12 3.82
N SER A 203 4.18 -1.91 4.72
CA SER A 203 4.80 -1.41 5.95
C SER A 203 6.22 -1.94 6.07
N SER A 204 7.10 -1.20 6.78
CA SER A 204 8.46 -1.62 7.04
C SER A 204 8.49 -2.78 8.06
N TYR A 205 9.33 -3.78 7.83
CA TYR A 205 9.60 -4.87 8.78
C TYR A 205 10.18 -4.38 10.12
N ARG A 206 10.79 -3.19 10.12
CA ARG A 206 11.35 -2.55 11.34
C ARG A 206 10.25 -2.03 12.28
N ARG A 207 9.00 -1.97 11.84
CA ARG A 207 7.89 -1.51 12.69
C ARG A 207 7.33 -2.65 13.51
N LYS A 208 7.27 -2.44 14.82
CA LYS A 208 6.67 -3.40 15.77
C LYS A 208 5.15 -3.55 15.52
N TYR A 209 4.49 -2.48 15.08
CA TYR A 209 3.05 -2.45 14.80
C TYR A 209 2.79 -1.89 13.40
N ILE A 210 1.74 -2.38 12.76
CA ILE A 210 1.25 -1.81 11.49
C ILE A 210 0.62 -0.46 11.80
N PRO A 211 1.00 0.64 11.12
CA PRO A 211 0.35 1.92 11.28
C PRO A 211 -1.13 1.83 10.92
N VAL A 212 -1.97 2.43 11.73
CA VAL A 212 -3.43 2.45 11.55
C VAL A 212 -3.92 3.86 11.87
N GLY A 213 -4.88 4.36 11.12
CA GLY A 213 -5.50 5.66 11.38
C GLY A 213 -7.00 5.65 11.13
N PHE A 214 -7.72 6.51 11.86
CA PHE A 214 -9.11 6.80 11.55
C PHE A 214 -9.19 7.95 10.55
N ILE A 215 -10.10 7.83 9.60
CA ILE A 215 -10.39 8.87 8.61
C ILE A 215 -11.88 9.21 8.61
N ASN A 216 -12.15 10.45 8.27
CA ASN A 216 -13.52 10.95 8.13
C ASN A 216 -14.03 10.73 6.69
N SER A 217 -15.33 10.93 6.50
CA SER A 217 -16.02 10.81 5.20
C SER A 217 -15.53 11.80 4.13
N ASP A 218 -14.81 12.87 4.52
CA ASP A 218 -14.22 13.85 3.62
C ASP A 218 -12.87 13.42 3.01
N THR A 219 -12.34 12.26 3.40
CA THR A 219 -11.00 11.82 3.03
C THR A 219 -11.04 10.63 2.08
N VAL A 220 -10.55 10.81 0.85
CA VAL A 220 -10.38 9.76 -0.14
C VAL A 220 -9.08 9.01 0.12
N VAL A 221 -9.15 7.69 0.30
CA VAL A 221 -7.96 6.84 0.45
C VAL A 221 -7.41 6.49 -0.92
N SER A 222 -6.09 6.62 -1.08
CA SER A 222 -5.38 6.22 -2.30
C SER A 222 -5.24 4.70 -2.40
N ASN A 223 -4.97 4.19 -3.60
CA ASN A 223 -4.68 2.77 -3.84
C ASN A 223 -3.41 2.23 -3.13
N LYS A 224 -2.63 3.10 -2.48
CA LYS A 224 -1.51 2.72 -1.60
C LYS A 224 -1.95 2.52 -0.14
N GLY A 225 -3.19 2.83 0.17
CA GLY A 225 -3.85 2.52 1.44
C GLY A 225 -4.94 1.45 1.24
N GLN A 226 -5.31 0.79 2.32
CA GLN A 226 -6.47 -0.09 2.42
C GLN A 226 -7.46 0.50 3.42
N VAL A 227 -8.72 0.28 3.19
CA VAL A 227 -9.83 0.81 3.97
C VAL A 227 -10.96 -0.20 4.07
#